data_c43e8887fbab26e339da088bb5403882
#
_entry.id   c43e8887fbab26e339da088bb5403882
#
_cell.length_a   1.000
_cell.length_b   1.000
_cell.length_c   1.000
_cell.angle_alpha   90.00
_cell.angle_beta   90.00
_cell.angle_gamma   90.00
#
_symmetry.space_group_name_H-M   'P 1'
#
loop_
_entity.id
_entity.type
_entity.pdbx_description
1 polymer ?
#
loop_
_entity_poly.entity_id
_entity_poly.type
_entity_poly.pdbx_seq_one_letter_code
_entity_poly.pdbx_strand_id
1 'polypeptide(L)' 'MTNEKQVDKVLDLRGWSCPWCILKAKSWLKHMNSGQVLEVISTDPQIQKNFPHILEKSQDRVISVDQEEGCYHVLVERG' A
#
# COMPACT_ATOMS: atom_id res chain seq x y z
N MET A 1 -2.04 -16.88 15.94
CA MET A 1 -2.03 -16.58 15.35
C MET A 1 -1.59 -16.19 14.55
N THR A 2 -1.58 -16.22 14.38
CA THR A 2 -1.05 -15.83 13.69
C THR A 2 -1.27 -15.19 12.63
N ASN A 3 -0.94 -14.54 12.44
CA ASN A 3 -1.06 -13.62 11.38
C ASN A 3 -0.37 -14.12 10.16
N GLU A 4 -1.10 -14.38 9.18
CA GLU A 4 -0.56 -14.99 7.99
C GLU A 4 0.20 -14.01 7.14
N LYS A 5 -0.09 -12.75 7.28
CA LYS A 5 0.54 -11.75 6.43
C LYS A 5 1.69 -11.10 7.16
N GLN A 6 2.86 -11.28 6.63
CA GLN A 6 4.04 -10.63 7.14
C GLN A 6 4.28 -9.34 6.39
N VAL A 7 4.31 -8.24 7.12
CA VAL A 7 4.58 -6.94 6.53
C VAL A 7 6.07 -6.69 6.64
N ASP A 8 6.71 -6.52 5.50
CA ASP A 8 8.16 -6.31 5.45
C ASP A 8 8.51 -4.85 5.65
N LYS A 9 7.66 -3.95 5.17
CA LYS A 9 7.89 -2.52 5.29
C LYS A 9 6.58 -1.83 5.62
N VAL A 10 6.67 -0.75 6.38
CA VAL A 10 5.51 0.08 6.71
C VAL A 10 5.80 1.50 6.25
N LEU A 11 4.91 2.05 5.46
CA LEU A 11 5.04 3.40 4.93
C LEU A 11 3.88 4.24 5.44
N ASP A 12 4.18 5.19 6.31
CA ASP A 12 3.17 6.05 6.92
C ASP A 12 3.02 7.30 6.07
N LEU A 13 1.87 7.40 5.42
CA LEU A 13 1.58 8.53 4.54
C LEU A 13 0.37 9.32 5.05
N ARG A 14 0.13 9.27 6.34
CA ARG A 14 -0.96 10.06 6.92
C ARG A 14 -0.67 11.53 6.73
N GLY A 15 -1.69 12.25 6.26
CA GLY A 15 -1.54 13.66 5.95
C GLY A 15 -1.08 13.95 4.54
N TRP A 16 -0.65 12.93 3.81
CA TRP A 16 -0.28 13.10 2.41
C TRP A 16 -1.51 12.94 1.53
N SER A 17 -1.61 13.73 0.49
CA SER A 17 -2.72 13.63 -0.44
C SER A 17 -2.26 12.99 -1.74
N CYS A 18 -3.22 12.45 -2.49
CA CYS A 18 -2.93 11.96 -3.83
C CYS A 18 -2.61 13.13 -4.73
N PRO A 19 -1.71 12.96 -5.68
CA PRO A 19 -1.07 11.70 -6.05
C PRO A 19 0.24 11.38 -5.31
N TRP A 20 0.61 12.23 -4.36
CA TRP A 20 1.92 12.11 -3.72
C TRP A 20 2.07 10.81 -2.94
N CYS A 21 1.00 10.40 -2.24
CA CYS A 21 1.06 9.18 -1.47
C CYS A 21 1.31 7.96 -2.36
N ILE A 22 0.67 7.95 -3.53
CA ILE A 22 0.81 6.84 -4.45
C ILE A 22 2.20 6.81 -5.07
N LEU A 23 2.72 7.98 -5.42
CA LEU A 23 4.06 8.06 -5.98
C LEU A 23 5.11 7.59 -5.00
N LYS A 24 4.92 7.94 -3.74
CA LYS A 24 5.86 7.52 -2.70
C LYS A 24 5.80 6.00 -2.52
N ALA A 25 4.60 5.44 -2.50
CA ALA A 25 4.44 4.01 -2.34
C ALA A 25 5.06 3.25 -3.51
N LYS A 26 4.86 3.73 -4.72
CA LYS A 26 5.45 3.10 -5.89
C LYS A 26 6.97 3.14 -5.83
N SER A 27 7.52 4.24 -5.35
CA SER A 27 8.96 4.35 -5.21
C SER A 27 9.50 3.32 -4.25
N TRP A 28 8.80 3.10 -3.14
CA TRP A 28 9.20 2.09 -2.18
C TRP A 28 9.10 0.68 -2.76
N LEU A 29 8.05 0.42 -3.52
CA LEU A 29 7.86 -0.89 -4.13
C LEU A 29 8.99 -1.22 -5.09
N LYS A 30 9.51 -0.22 -5.79
CA LYS A 30 10.61 -0.45 -6.71
C LYS A 30 11.86 -0.95 -6.02
N HIS A 31 12.04 -0.61 -4.75
CA HIS A 31 13.22 -1.00 -4.00
C HIS A 31 12.98 -2.24 -3.16
N MET A 32 11.83 -2.85 -3.29
CA MET A 32 11.50 -4.06 -2.56
C MET A 32 11.70 -5.27 -3.44
N ASN A 33 11.90 -6.42 -2.80
CA ASN A 33 12.07 -7.66 -3.52
C ASN A 33 10.74 -8.33 -3.76
N SER A 34 10.70 -9.15 -4.79
CA SER A 34 9.51 -9.90 -5.14
C SER A 34 9.03 -10.71 -3.94
N GLY A 35 7.74 -10.64 -3.67
CA GLY A 35 7.13 -11.36 -2.56
C GLY A 35 7.08 -10.59 -1.26
N GLN A 36 7.75 -9.46 -1.17
CA GLN A 36 7.69 -8.64 0.03
C GLN A 36 6.38 -7.86 0.09
N VAL A 37 5.94 -7.56 1.29
CA VAL A 37 4.68 -6.88 1.51
C VAL A 37 4.92 -5.51 2.11
N LEU A 38 4.30 -4.51 1.52
CA LEU A 38 4.36 -3.13 1.99
C LEU A 38 3.01 -2.74 2.57
N GLU A 39 3.01 -2.23 3.78
CA GLU A 39 1.80 -1.68 4.37
C GLU A 39 1.83 -0.17 4.20
N VAL A 40 0.84 0.38 3.51
CA VAL A 40 0.71 1.82 3.31
C VAL A 40 -0.41 2.33 4.18
N ILE A 41 -0.11 3.32 5.00
CA ILE A 41 -1.10 3.93 5.88
C ILE A 41 -1.40 5.32 5.35
N SER A 42 -2.67 5.58 5.08
CA SER A 42 -3.07 6.85 4.50
C SER A 42 -4.39 7.31 5.09
N THR A 43 -4.60 8.63 5.12
CA THR A 43 -5.88 9.19 5.53
C THR A 43 -6.72 9.64 4.35
N ASP A 44 -6.21 9.47 3.13
CA ASP A 44 -6.92 9.86 1.92
C ASP A 44 -7.81 8.72 1.45
N PRO A 45 -9.14 8.92 1.43
CA PRO A 45 -10.06 7.84 1.03
C PRO A 45 -9.89 7.40 -0.41
N GLN A 46 -9.26 8.21 -1.24
CA GLN A 46 -9.07 7.84 -2.64
C GLN A 46 -8.03 6.76 -2.83
N ILE A 47 -7.26 6.47 -1.79
CA ILE A 47 -6.19 5.50 -1.91
C ILE A 47 -6.73 4.11 -2.20
N GLN A 48 -7.89 3.76 -1.66
CA GLN A 48 -8.44 2.44 -1.89
C GLN A 48 -8.97 2.28 -3.32
N LYS A 49 -9.25 3.38 -4.00
CA LYS A 49 -9.64 3.35 -5.41
C LYS A 49 -8.43 3.40 -6.32
N ASN A 50 -7.47 4.23 -5.96
CA ASN A 50 -6.37 4.54 -6.87
C ASN A 50 -5.29 3.47 -6.87
N PHE A 51 -5.06 2.83 -5.73
CA PHE A 51 -4.01 1.81 -5.65
C PHE A 51 -4.27 0.63 -6.58
N PRO A 52 -5.43 -0.01 -6.54
CA PRO A 52 -5.66 -1.12 -7.46
C PRO A 52 -5.54 -0.71 -8.92
N HIS A 53 -6.04 0.49 -9.23
CA HIS A 53 -6.01 0.98 -10.59
C HIS A 53 -4.57 1.21 -11.08
N ILE A 54 -3.74 1.80 -10.24
CA ILE A 54 -2.38 2.12 -10.62
C ILE A 54 -1.51 0.89 -10.71
N LEU A 55 -1.74 -0.08 -9.82
CA LEU A 55 -0.96 -1.31 -9.81
C LEU A 55 -1.43 -2.32 -10.84
N GLU A 56 -2.50 -1.99 -11.54
CA GLU A 56 -3.08 -2.87 -12.54
C GLU A 56 -2.08 -3.25 -13.62
N LYS A 57 -1.22 -2.31 -13.98
CA LYS A 57 -0.24 -2.51 -15.05
C LYS A 57 1.10 -3.00 -14.54
N SER A 58 1.23 -3.16 -13.23
CA SER A 58 2.47 -3.65 -12.66
C SER A 58 2.23 -5.07 -12.17
N GLN A 59 3.31 -5.71 -11.72
CA GLN A 59 3.20 -7.05 -11.17
C GLN A 59 2.84 -7.04 -9.69
N ASP A 60 2.82 -5.85 -9.10
CA ASP A 60 2.44 -5.72 -7.70
C ASP A 60 0.94 -5.83 -7.57
N ARG A 61 0.47 -6.25 -6.40
CA ARG A 61 -0.96 -6.36 -6.21
C ARG A 61 -1.36 -5.99 -4.80
N VAL A 62 -2.57 -5.49 -4.67
CA VAL A 62 -3.13 -5.15 -3.39
C VAL A 62 -3.70 -6.42 -2.76
N ILE A 63 -3.18 -6.77 -1.58
CA ILE A 63 -3.64 -7.94 -0.87
C ILE A 63 -4.92 -7.63 -0.11
N SER A 64 -4.94 -6.50 0.59
CA SER A 64 -6.10 -6.13 1.38
C SER A 64 -6.11 -4.64 1.64
N VAL A 65 -7.29 -4.13 1.94
CA VAL A 65 -7.48 -2.74 2.33
C VAL A 65 -8.35 -2.75 3.58
N ASP A 66 -7.83 -2.20 4.66
CA ASP A 66 -8.57 -2.08 5.91
C ASP A 66 -8.73 -0.61 6.25
N GLN A 67 -9.88 -0.28 6.79
CA GLN A 67 -10.17 1.07 7.24
C GLN A 67 -10.35 1.06 8.74
N GLU A 68 -9.62 1.95 9.42
CA GLU A 68 -9.66 1.96 10.88
C GLU A 68 -9.46 3.39 11.37
N GLU A 69 -10.46 3.92 12.05
CA GLU A 69 -10.39 5.24 12.68
C GLU A 69 -9.92 6.33 11.70
N GLY A 70 -10.48 6.31 10.50
CA GLY A 70 -10.14 7.33 9.51
C GLY A 70 -8.86 7.08 8.77
N CYS A 71 -8.18 5.99 9.06
CA CYS A 71 -6.96 5.62 8.35
C CYS A 71 -7.22 4.41 7.47
N TYR A 72 -6.51 4.36 6.35
CA TYR A 72 -6.59 3.23 5.43
C TYR A 72 -5.27 2.49 5.45
N HIS A 73 -5.34 1.20 5.70
CA HIS A 73 -4.16 0.34 5.72
C HIS A 73 -4.22 -0.55 4.49
N VAL A 74 -3.34 -0.29 3.54
CA VAL A 74 -3.32 -1.01 2.28
C VAL A 74 -2.09 -1.91 2.27
N LEU A 75 -2.32 -3.20 2.10
CA LEU A 75 -1.23 -4.17 2.00
C LEU A 75 -1.00 -4.49 0.54
N VAL A 76 0.23 -4.27 0.10
CA VAL A 76 0.61 -4.46 -1.29
C VAL A 76 1.75 -5.44 -1.35
N GLU A 77 1.61 -6.46 -2.19
CA GLU A 77 2.65 -7.46 -2.39
C GLU A 77 3.44 -7.12 -3.64
N ARG A 78 4.76 -7.08 -3.50
CA ARG A 78 5.65 -6.83 -4.64
C ARG A 78 5.65 -8.05 -5.55
N GLY A 79 5.38 -7.81 -6.81
CA GLY A 79 5.33 -8.89 -7.78
C GLY A 79 6.66 -9.36 -8.32
#